data_68bb44fbb1b42945a4d9c45b488955f9
#
_entry.id   68bb44fbb1b42945a4d9c45b488955f9
#
_cell.length_a   1.000
_cell.length_b   1.000
_cell.length_c   1.000
_cell.angle_alpha   90.00
_cell.angle_beta   90.00
_cell.angle_gamma   90.00
#
_symmetry.space_group_name_H-M   'P 1'
#
loop_
_entity.id
_entity.type
_entity.pdbx_description
1 polymer ?
#
loop_
_entity_poly.entity_id
_entity_poly.type
_entity_poly.pdbx_seq_one_letter_code
_entity_poly.pdbx_strand_id
1 'polypeptide(L)'
;MNSKPMTRRLARAGALLSALWLSACGSNPTAPIAGTVPGQLSKATANPAEASGPRPSPSRAATARDYRRDAARHIYAANKSRIYAGKLPPLLYAVGTLQVNLDAGGKVLSMHWLRAPTHAPDAIAETERMVLQASPFPAATQLGKVTWTDTWLWDDEGHFQLDTLSEGQQTGL
;
A
#
# COMPACT_ATOMS: atom_id res chain seq x y z
N MET A 1 19.21 50.31 15.21
CA MET A 1 20.29 50.63 14.25
C MET A 1 21.13 49.39 14.08
N ASN A 2 20.93 48.66 13.05
CA ASN A 2 21.95 48.04 12.18
C ASN A 2 21.28 47.24 11.07
N SER A 3 21.15 47.89 9.93
CA SER A 3 20.78 47.32 8.65
C SER A 3 22.00 46.65 8.03
N LYS A 4 21.89 45.46 7.47
CA LYS A 4 22.87 44.91 6.52
C LYS A 4 22.17 44.29 5.32
N PRO A 5 22.79 44.39 4.13
CA PRO A 5 22.07 44.46 2.90
C PRO A 5 22.00 43.14 2.13
N MET A 6 21.02 43.16 1.28
CA MET A 6 20.70 42.35 0.11
C MET A 6 21.89 42.20 -0.85
N THR A 7 22.29 40.99 -1.17
CA THR A 7 23.19 40.69 -2.30
C THR A 7 22.45 39.89 -3.36
N ARG A 8 22.07 40.58 -4.46
CA ARG A 8 21.69 40.02 -5.76
C ARG A 8 22.93 39.49 -6.47
N ARG A 9 22.88 38.27 -7.01
CA ARG A 9 23.69 37.84 -8.16
C ARG A 9 22.75 37.06 -9.10
N LEU A 10 22.34 37.73 -10.13
CA LEU A 10 22.70 37.76 -11.54
C LEU A 10 22.98 36.41 -12.20
N ALA A 11 22.12 36.19 -13.17
CA ALA A 11 22.00 35.26 -14.26
C ALA A 11 23.35 34.82 -14.91
N ARG A 12 23.37 33.57 -15.34
CA ARG A 12 24.13 33.18 -16.53
C ARG A 12 23.27 32.27 -17.39
N ALA A 13 22.97 32.81 -18.55
CA ALA A 13 22.48 32.13 -19.74
C ALA A 13 23.64 31.39 -20.41
N GLY A 14 23.40 30.26 -21.01
CA GLY A 14 24.30 29.48 -21.86
C GLY A 14 23.43 28.44 -22.57
N ALA A 15 23.05 28.71 -23.67
CA ALA A 15 23.22 28.53 -25.09
C ALA A 15 23.41 27.08 -25.52
N LEU A 16 22.37 26.57 -26.23
CA LEU A 16 22.33 25.77 -27.46
C LEU A 16 23.51 24.81 -27.78
N LEU A 17 23.17 23.56 -27.96
CA LEU A 17 23.74 22.73 -29.04
C LEU A 17 22.75 21.66 -29.46
N SER A 18 22.22 21.89 -30.66
CA SER A 18 21.48 20.97 -31.50
C SER A 18 22.39 19.88 -32.02
N ALA A 19 21.97 18.62 -31.96
CA ALA A 19 22.54 17.57 -32.78
C ALA A 19 21.41 16.79 -33.42
N LEU A 20 21.16 17.08 -34.67
CA LEU A 20 20.43 16.25 -35.65
C LEU A 20 21.23 14.95 -35.87
N TRP A 21 20.58 13.82 -35.79
CA TRP A 21 20.99 12.61 -36.50
C TRP A 21 19.85 12.17 -37.40
N LEU A 22 20.09 12.36 -38.70
CA LEU A 22 19.31 11.83 -39.82
C LEU A 22 19.71 10.38 -40.13
N SER A 23 18.70 9.64 -40.52
CA SER A 23 18.66 8.61 -41.56
C SER A 23 19.47 7.33 -41.45
N ALA A 24 18.73 6.23 -41.50
CA ALA A 24 18.98 5.22 -42.52
C ALA A 24 17.67 4.44 -42.78
N CYS A 25 17.06 4.73 -43.93
CA CYS A 25 16.15 3.83 -44.62
C CYS A 25 16.96 2.61 -45.14
N GLY A 26 16.54 1.42 -44.77
CA GLY A 26 17.00 0.18 -45.39
C GLY A 26 15.81 -0.52 -45.99
N SER A 27 15.71 -0.41 -47.32
CA SER A 27 14.65 -1.01 -48.14
C SER A 27 14.82 -2.53 -48.32
N ASN A 28 13.67 -3.18 -48.39
CA ASN A 28 13.39 -4.55 -48.76
C ASN A 28 14.00 -5.02 -50.10
N PRO A 29 14.05 -6.32 -50.37
CA PRO A 29 13.01 -6.84 -51.28
C PRO A 29 12.47 -8.27 -51.01
N THR A 30 11.18 -8.37 -51.24
CA THR A 30 10.42 -9.33 -52.08
C THR A 30 10.36 -10.83 -51.73
N ALA A 31 9.13 -11.23 -51.47
CA ALA A 31 8.41 -12.46 -51.37
C ALA A 31 8.67 -13.52 -52.51
N PRO A 32 7.98 -14.70 -52.65
CA PRO A 32 6.76 -15.15 -52.01
C PRO A 32 6.82 -16.64 -51.53
N ILE A 33 5.86 -17.16 -50.87
CA ILE A 33 4.98 -18.27 -51.23
C ILE A 33 4.02 -18.66 -50.08
N ALA A 34 2.83 -19.03 -50.54
CA ALA A 34 1.63 -19.42 -49.82
C ALA A 34 1.81 -20.56 -48.80
N GLY A 35 1.07 -20.44 -47.73
CA GLY A 35 0.79 -21.51 -46.78
C GLY A 35 -0.33 -21.07 -45.84
N THR A 36 -1.56 -21.25 -46.28
CA THR A 36 -2.78 -21.07 -45.49
C THR A 36 -2.78 -22.05 -44.33
N VAL A 37 -2.78 -21.53 -43.09
CA VAL A 37 -3.16 -22.29 -41.91
C VAL A 37 -4.15 -21.43 -41.11
N PRO A 38 -5.37 -21.94 -40.84
CA PRO A 38 -6.38 -21.14 -40.14
C PRO A 38 -6.11 -21.07 -38.64
N GLY A 39 -6.25 -19.88 -38.16
CA GLY A 39 -6.77 -19.53 -36.87
C GLY A 39 -6.28 -20.24 -35.61
N GLN A 40 -5.33 -19.66 -34.93
CA GLN A 40 -5.38 -19.65 -33.47
C GLN A 40 -5.18 -18.19 -32.98
N LEU A 41 -6.29 -17.55 -32.66
CA LEU A 41 -6.27 -16.41 -31.78
C LEU A 41 -5.70 -16.89 -30.45
N SER A 42 -4.40 -16.75 -30.27
CA SER A 42 -3.81 -16.79 -28.94
C SER A 42 -4.31 -15.58 -28.17
N LYS A 43 -5.40 -15.79 -27.43
CA LYS A 43 -5.87 -14.90 -26.39
C LYS A 43 -4.72 -14.81 -25.38
N ALA A 44 -3.91 -13.78 -25.50
CA ALA A 44 -2.93 -13.44 -24.49
C ALA A 44 -3.71 -13.12 -23.21
N THR A 45 -3.90 -14.16 -22.40
CA THR A 45 -4.33 -14.02 -21.02
C THR A 45 -3.14 -13.36 -20.30
N ALA A 46 -3.23 -12.05 -20.12
CA ALA A 46 -2.35 -11.35 -19.21
C ALA A 46 -2.55 -11.99 -17.83
N ASN A 47 -1.61 -12.83 -17.45
CA ASN A 47 -1.51 -13.36 -16.10
C ASN A 47 -1.07 -12.17 -15.22
N PRO A 48 -1.91 -11.65 -14.31
CA PRO A 48 -1.41 -10.75 -13.30
C PRO A 48 -0.40 -11.55 -12.47
N ALA A 49 0.81 -11.04 -12.33
CA ALA A 49 1.82 -11.63 -11.46
C ALA A 49 1.18 -11.86 -10.08
N GLU A 50 0.84 -13.11 -9.80
CA GLU A 50 0.34 -13.54 -8.51
C GLU A 50 1.46 -13.31 -7.50
N ALA A 51 1.17 -12.52 -6.48
CA ALA A 51 2.00 -12.42 -5.29
C ALA A 51 2.21 -13.84 -4.75
N SER A 52 3.46 -14.33 -4.82
CA SER A 52 3.82 -15.74 -4.58
C SER A 52 3.92 -16.08 -3.09
N GLY A 53 2.92 -15.68 -2.29
CA GLY A 53 2.78 -16.11 -0.90
C GLY A 53 1.56 -17.01 -0.71
N PRO A 54 1.55 -17.91 0.32
CA PRO A 54 0.37 -18.69 0.62
C PRO A 54 -0.81 -17.75 0.92
N ARG A 55 -1.89 -17.90 0.17
CA ARG A 55 -3.10 -17.09 0.39
C ARG A 55 -3.66 -17.36 1.78
N PRO A 56 -4.10 -16.33 2.51
CA PRO A 56 -4.75 -16.53 3.80
C PRO A 56 -6.05 -17.33 3.63
N SER A 57 -6.42 -18.08 4.66
CA SER A 57 -7.70 -18.77 4.67
C SER A 57 -8.85 -17.77 4.55
N PRO A 58 -9.89 -18.08 3.74
CA PRO A 58 -11.03 -17.19 3.59
C PRO A 58 -11.72 -16.88 4.92
N SER A 59 -12.21 -15.65 5.07
CA SER A 59 -13.04 -15.25 6.20
C SER A 59 -14.44 -15.83 6.07
N ARG A 60 -15.01 -16.27 7.19
CA ARG A 60 -16.40 -16.70 7.31
C ARG A 60 -17.32 -15.60 7.87
N ALA A 61 -16.80 -14.39 7.99
CA ALA A 61 -17.55 -13.26 8.52
C ALA A 61 -18.79 -12.95 7.68
N ALA A 62 -19.93 -12.85 8.34
CA ALA A 62 -21.20 -12.48 7.72
C ALA A 62 -21.46 -10.97 7.77
N THR A 63 -20.70 -10.23 8.56
CA THR A 63 -20.80 -8.77 8.69
C THR A 63 -19.42 -8.10 8.58
N ALA A 64 -19.39 -6.83 8.17
CA ALA A 64 -18.16 -6.05 8.14
C ALA A 64 -17.52 -5.93 9.54
N ARG A 65 -18.34 -5.92 10.59
CA ARG A 65 -17.87 -5.90 11.98
C ARG A 65 -17.11 -7.17 12.36
N ASP A 66 -17.61 -8.34 11.95
CA ASP A 66 -16.93 -9.61 12.20
C ASP A 66 -15.65 -9.71 11.37
N TYR A 67 -15.71 -9.27 10.11
CA TYR A 67 -14.56 -9.23 9.21
C TYR A 67 -13.40 -8.38 9.77
N ARG A 68 -13.72 -7.31 10.49
CA ARG A 68 -12.72 -6.45 11.14
C ARG A 68 -11.74 -7.26 11.99
N ARG A 69 -12.23 -8.24 12.75
CA ARG A 69 -11.40 -9.11 13.59
C ARG A 69 -10.49 -10.03 12.77
N ASP A 70 -10.99 -10.56 11.66
CA ASP A 70 -10.20 -11.45 10.80
C ASP A 70 -9.10 -10.66 10.09
N ALA A 71 -9.39 -9.45 9.60
CA ALA A 71 -8.42 -8.54 9.02
C ALA A 71 -7.34 -8.13 10.04
N ALA A 72 -7.75 -7.77 11.26
CA ALA A 72 -6.81 -7.41 12.33
C ALA A 72 -5.88 -8.58 12.70
N ARG A 73 -6.39 -9.80 12.81
CA ARG A 73 -5.57 -11.01 13.04
C ARG A 73 -4.60 -11.27 11.90
N HIS A 74 -5.01 -10.98 10.67
CA HIS A 74 -4.16 -11.14 9.51
C HIS A 74 -2.96 -10.17 9.56
N ILE A 75 -3.19 -8.90 9.90
CA ILE A 75 -2.12 -7.91 10.14
C ILE A 75 -1.19 -8.39 11.26
N TYR A 76 -1.72 -8.89 12.37
CA TYR A 76 -0.91 -9.41 13.48
C TYR A 76 -0.06 -10.60 13.05
N ALA A 77 -0.61 -11.53 12.29
CA ALA A 77 0.13 -12.69 11.78
C ALA A 77 1.30 -12.30 10.88
N ALA A 78 1.13 -11.25 10.07
CA ALA A 78 2.16 -10.73 9.17
C ALA A 78 3.23 -9.90 9.90
N ASN A 79 2.94 -9.37 11.10
CA ASN A 79 3.79 -8.40 11.80
C ASN A 79 4.07 -8.79 13.26
N LYS A 80 4.26 -10.08 13.54
CA LYS A 80 4.37 -10.61 14.92
C LYS A 80 5.41 -9.91 15.79
N SER A 81 6.56 -9.57 15.23
CA SER A 81 7.65 -8.89 15.96
C SER A 81 7.39 -7.42 16.27
N ARG A 82 6.33 -6.86 15.70
CA ARG A 82 5.95 -5.46 15.84
C ARG A 82 4.71 -5.26 16.72
N ILE A 83 4.13 -6.34 17.21
CA ILE A 83 2.96 -6.26 18.09
C ILE A 83 3.41 -5.93 19.50
N TYR A 84 2.87 -4.86 20.05
CA TYR A 84 3.09 -4.52 21.46
C TYR A 84 2.46 -5.59 22.35
N ALA A 85 3.22 -6.16 23.27
CA ALA A 85 2.76 -7.21 24.16
C ALA A 85 2.14 -6.61 25.44
N GLY A 86 0.93 -7.06 25.80
CA GLY A 86 0.23 -6.61 26.99
C GLY A 86 -0.48 -5.27 26.83
N LYS A 87 -0.77 -4.59 27.94
CA LYS A 87 -1.44 -3.28 27.93
C LYS A 87 -0.50 -2.18 27.44
N LEU A 88 -0.97 -1.39 26.51
CA LEU A 88 -0.25 -0.24 25.96
C LEU A 88 0.15 0.78 27.06
N PRO A 89 1.23 1.55 26.84
CA PRO A 89 1.64 2.60 27.76
C PRO A 89 0.58 3.71 27.87
N PRO A 90 0.59 4.52 28.94
CA PRO A 90 -0.38 5.61 29.13
C PRO A 90 -0.32 6.68 28.03
N LEU A 91 0.88 6.90 27.45
CA LEU A 91 1.09 7.80 26.34
C LEU A 91 1.47 7.01 25.10
N LEU A 92 0.77 7.26 24.02
CA LEU A 92 1.03 6.66 22.70
C LEU A 92 1.75 7.68 21.82
N TYR A 93 2.70 7.21 21.04
CA TYR A 93 3.40 8.01 20.04
C TYR A 93 2.44 8.47 18.94
N ALA A 94 1.61 7.56 18.41
CA ALA A 94 0.65 7.90 17.38
C ALA A 94 -0.65 7.09 17.51
N VAL A 95 -1.76 7.77 17.22
CA VAL A 95 -3.10 7.17 17.16
C VAL A 95 -3.75 7.60 15.85
N GLY A 96 -4.07 6.66 14.98
CA GLY A 96 -4.68 6.95 13.69
C GLY A 96 -5.72 5.92 13.29
N THR A 97 -6.78 6.36 12.61
CA THR A 97 -7.85 5.48 12.12
C THR A 97 -7.78 5.41 10.60
N LEU A 98 -7.46 4.22 10.10
CA LEU A 98 -7.34 3.92 8.67
C LEU A 98 -8.52 3.09 8.20
N GLN A 99 -9.05 3.46 7.04
CA GLN A 99 -10.04 2.72 6.28
C GLN A 99 -9.38 2.09 5.05
N VAL A 100 -9.61 0.80 4.84
CA VAL A 100 -9.06 0.01 3.73
C VAL A 100 -10.19 -0.63 2.96
N ASN A 101 -10.28 -0.34 1.67
CA ASN A 101 -11.24 -0.97 0.77
C ASN A 101 -10.61 -2.20 0.14
N LEU A 102 -11.28 -3.33 0.26
CA LEU A 102 -10.84 -4.63 -0.22
C LEU A 102 -11.81 -5.18 -1.26
N ASP A 103 -11.27 -5.86 -2.28
CA ASP A 103 -12.12 -6.65 -3.17
C ASP A 103 -12.56 -7.98 -2.51
N ALA A 104 -13.39 -8.74 -3.22
CA ALA A 104 -13.89 -10.03 -2.73
C ALA A 104 -12.79 -11.06 -2.45
N GLY A 105 -11.65 -10.94 -3.11
CA GLY A 105 -10.47 -11.79 -2.93
C GLY A 105 -9.51 -11.31 -1.83
N GLY A 106 -9.80 -10.18 -1.19
CA GLY A 106 -8.96 -9.59 -0.15
C GLY A 106 -7.86 -8.66 -0.67
N LYS A 107 -7.82 -8.34 -1.96
CA LYS A 107 -6.84 -7.40 -2.51
C LYS A 107 -7.18 -5.97 -2.07
N VAL A 108 -6.17 -5.23 -1.63
CA VAL A 108 -6.31 -3.81 -1.29
C VAL A 108 -6.59 -3.01 -2.57
N LEU A 109 -7.71 -2.30 -2.57
CA LEU A 109 -8.14 -1.41 -3.66
C LEU A 109 -7.74 0.04 -3.39
N SER A 110 -7.94 0.50 -2.16
CA SER A 110 -7.58 1.84 -1.72
C SER A 110 -7.49 1.93 -0.21
N MET A 111 -6.80 2.96 0.27
CA MET A 111 -6.68 3.32 1.68
C MET A 111 -7.10 4.78 1.86
N HIS A 112 -7.73 5.06 2.99
CA HIS A 112 -8.13 6.41 3.36
C HIS A 112 -8.03 6.61 4.87
N TRP A 113 -7.29 7.62 5.29
CA TRP A 113 -7.20 7.99 6.70
C TRP A 113 -8.45 8.76 7.12
N LEU A 114 -9.25 8.18 8.00
CA LEU A 114 -10.34 8.90 8.66
C LEU A 114 -9.79 9.87 9.70
N ARG A 115 -8.69 9.48 10.34
CA ARG A 115 -7.91 10.29 11.27
C ARG A 115 -6.43 9.94 11.09
N ALA A 116 -5.68 10.82 10.44
CA ALA A 116 -4.24 10.64 10.27
C ALA A 116 -3.48 11.23 11.45
N PRO A 117 -2.48 10.54 12.03
CA PRO A 117 -1.58 11.10 13.04
C PRO A 117 -0.53 12.00 12.36
N THR A 118 -0.91 13.20 11.94
CA THR A 118 -0.09 14.11 11.13
C THR A 118 1.22 14.54 11.78
N HIS A 119 1.36 14.40 13.09
CA HIS A 119 2.60 14.63 13.82
C HIS A 119 3.61 13.47 13.71
N ALA A 120 3.18 12.31 13.22
CA ALA A 120 3.97 11.08 13.09
C ALA A 120 3.91 10.53 11.64
N PRO A 121 4.56 11.21 10.67
CA PRO A 121 4.51 10.79 9.26
C PRO A 121 5.17 9.43 9.00
N ASP A 122 6.10 9.03 9.82
CA ASP A 122 6.73 7.71 9.83
C ASP A 122 5.73 6.61 10.20
N ALA A 123 4.89 6.80 11.21
CA ALA A 123 3.82 5.87 11.57
C ALA A 123 2.76 5.75 10.47
N ILE A 124 2.45 6.86 9.77
CA ILE A 124 1.56 6.85 8.60
C ILE A 124 2.14 5.96 7.50
N ALA A 125 3.38 6.25 7.08
CA ALA A 125 4.04 5.52 5.99
C ALA A 125 4.21 4.03 6.32
N GLU A 126 4.56 3.72 7.57
CA GLU A 126 4.76 2.34 8.03
C GLU A 126 3.43 1.57 8.06
N THR A 127 2.36 2.18 8.55
CA THR A 127 1.02 1.58 8.54
C THR A 127 0.58 1.23 7.11
N GLU A 128 0.71 2.17 6.18
CA GLU A 128 0.34 1.96 4.77
C GLU A 128 1.19 0.85 4.13
N ARG A 129 2.49 0.83 4.40
CA ARG A 129 3.40 -0.22 3.94
C ARG A 129 2.99 -1.59 4.43
N MET A 130 2.69 -1.73 5.73
CA MET A 130 2.27 -3.00 6.34
C MET A 130 0.95 -3.50 5.76
N VAL A 131 -0.02 -2.62 5.53
CA VAL A 131 -1.30 -2.97 4.91
C VAL A 131 -1.10 -3.47 3.49
N LEU A 132 -0.27 -2.80 2.69
CA LEU A 132 0.03 -3.23 1.32
C LEU A 132 0.77 -4.56 1.28
N GLN A 133 1.73 -4.78 2.17
CA GLN A 133 2.47 -6.04 2.27
C GLN A 133 1.61 -7.22 2.75
N ALA A 134 0.60 -6.95 3.56
CA ALA A 134 -0.35 -7.96 4.01
C ALA A 134 -1.39 -8.36 2.94
N SER A 135 -1.44 -7.65 1.80
CA SER A 135 -2.34 -8.00 0.70
C SER A 135 -1.89 -9.28 -0.01
N PRO A 136 -2.79 -10.25 -0.30
CA PRO A 136 -4.23 -10.19 -0.05
C PRO A 136 -4.63 -10.54 1.40
N PHE A 137 -5.65 -9.87 1.89
CA PHE A 137 -6.34 -10.20 3.14
C PHE A 137 -7.22 -11.46 3.00
N PRO A 138 -7.75 -12.02 4.09
CA PRO A 138 -8.72 -13.11 4.03
C PRO A 138 -9.89 -12.74 3.09
N ALA A 139 -10.16 -13.58 2.10
CA ALA A 139 -11.24 -13.35 1.15
C ALA A 139 -12.59 -13.25 1.88
N ALA A 140 -13.35 -12.18 1.66
CA ALA A 140 -14.65 -11.92 2.31
C ALA A 140 -15.78 -12.65 1.56
N THR A 141 -15.79 -13.98 1.62
CA THR A 141 -16.62 -14.84 0.75
C THR A 141 -18.13 -14.59 0.88
N GLN A 142 -18.60 -14.15 2.04
CA GLN A 142 -20.01 -13.84 2.27
C GLN A 142 -20.36 -12.37 2.02
N LEU A 143 -19.37 -11.47 2.01
CA LEU A 143 -19.57 -10.03 1.93
C LEU A 143 -19.26 -9.46 0.55
N GLY A 144 -18.44 -10.18 -0.23
CA GLY A 144 -17.90 -9.64 -1.47
C GLY A 144 -16.86 -8.54 -1.21
N LYS A 145 -17.04 -7.35 -1.79
CA LYS A 145 -16.21 -6.19 -1.46
C LYS A 145 -16.50 -5.73 -0.02
N VAL A 146 -15.46 -5.44 0.73
CA VAL A 146 -15.59 -5.02 2.12
C VAL A 146 -14.69 -3.83 2.43
N THR A 147 -15.20 -2.93 3.27
CA THR A 147 -14.41 -1.85 3.85
C THR A 147 -14.03 -2.22 5.27
N TRP A 148 -12.73 -2.37 5.51
CA TRP A 148 -12.16 -2.59 6.83
C TRP A 148 -11.68 -1.27 7.42
N THR A 149 -12.05 -1.00 8.66
CA THR A 149 -11.62 0.20 9.39
C THR A 149 -11.08 -0.21 10.74
N ASP A 150 -9.88 0.23 11.08
CA ASP A 150 -9.29 0.01 12.40
C ASP A 150 -8.48 1.21 12.88
N THR A 151 -8.29 1.29 14.19
CA THR A 151 -7.44 2.30 14.81
C THR A 151 -6.10 1.67 15.19
N TRP A 152 -5.03 2.29 14.73
CA TRP A 152 -3.65 1.92 14.97
C TRP A 152 -3.12 2.70 16.16
N LEU A 153 -2.59 1.99 17.13
CA LEU A 153 -2.11 2.50 18.40
C LEU A 153 -0.61 2.20 18.49
N TRP A 154 0.22 3.21 18.27
CA TRP A 154 1.67 3.08 18.19
C TRP A 154 2.35 3.55 19.46
N ASP A 155 3.34 2.80 19.95
CA ASP A 155 4.30 3.26 20.93
C ASP A 155 5.48 4.00 20.25
N ASP A 156 6.39 4.53 21.04
CA ASP A 156 7.58 5.27 20.61
C ASP A 156 8.74 4.35 20.17
N GLU A 157 8.66 3.06 20.44
CA GLU A 157 9.64 2.05 19.99
C GLU A 157 9.25 1.45 18.62
N GLY A 158 8.11 1.83 18.06
CA GLY A 158 7.61 1.36 16.78
C GLY A 158 6.90 0.02 16.83
N HIS A 159 6.36 -0.35 18.00
CA HIS A 159 5.38 -1.42 18.12
C HIS A 159 3.97 -0.84 18.06
N PHE A 160 3.00 -1.69 17.75
CA PHE A 160 1.62 -1.25 17.64
C PHE A 160 0.62 -2.27 18.17
N GLN A 161 -0.58 -1.80 18.45
CA GLN A 161 -1.78 -2.61 18.52
C GLN A 161 -2.87 -2.03 17.62
N LEU A 162 -3.78 -2.89 17.17
CA LEU A 162 -5.04 -2.49 16.57
C LEU A 162 -6.11 -2.45 17.65
N ASP A 163 -6.94 -1.40 17.67
CA ASP A 163 -8.01 -1.25 18.66
C ASP A 163 -8.92 -2.49 18.74
N THR A 164 -9.20 -3.11 17.60
CA THR A 164 -9.99 -4.36 17.54
C THR A 164 -9.41 -5.52 18.37
N LEU A 165 -8.11 -5.56 18.59
CA LEU A 165 -7.40 -6.64 19.32
C LEU A 165 -6.57 -6.10 20.49
N SER A 166 -6.76 -4.84 20.85
CA SER A 166 -6.01 -4.21 21.94
C SER A 166 -6.36 -4.84 23.29
N GLU A 167 -5.33 -4.96 24.15
CA GLU A 167 -5.48 -5.33 25.54
C GLU A 167 -5.79 -4.11 26.46
N GLY A 168 -5.99 -2.95 25.84
CA GLY A 168 -6.23 -1.68 26.52
C GLY A 168 -4.95 -0.94 26.89
N GLN A 169 -5.09 0.16 27.61
CA GLN A 169 -3.99 0.97 28.12
C GLN A 169 -3.80 0.80 29.62
N GLN A 170 -2.58 1.02 30.08
CA GLN A 170 -2.29 1.18 31.49
C GLN A 170 -2.90 2.51 31.95
N THR A 171 -3.54 2.50 33.14
CA THR A 171 -3.93 3.74 33.80
C THR A 171 -2.68 4.42 34.32
N GLY A 172 -2.38 5.62 33.82
CA GLY A 172 -1.33 6.44 34.40
C GLY A 172 -1.66 6.74 35.88
N LEU A 173 -0.71 6.51 36.75
CA LEU A 173 -0.77 6.97 38.14
C LEU A 173 -0.33 8.42 38.24
#